data_41240fe7f32d733e44dd6e9a964ea508
#
_entry.id   41240fe7f32d733e44dd6e9a964ea508
#
_cell.length_a   1.000
_cell.length_b   1.000
_cell.length_c   1.000
_cell.angle_alpha   90.00
_cell.angle_beta   90.00
_cell.angle_gamma   90.00
#
_symmetry.space_group_name_H-M   'P 1'
#
loop_
_entity.id
_entity.type
_entity.pdbx_description
1 polymer ?
#
loop_
_entity_poly.entity_id
_entity_poly.type
_entity_poly.pdbx_seq_one_letter_code
_entity_poly.pdbx_strand_id
1 'polypeptide(L)'
;TSTVTAGIVSAKARDINILGRSTGEARTAIESFIQTDAAVNKGNSGGALVNTKGELVGINAAIASNTGSYTGYSFAIPVNIVEKVVNDLLQFGRVQRGYIGVTIREMNSQLAEEEDIEKLEGVYVEGVQEGSSAEKAGIRHGDIILSVDGQKVNSTSELIGYVGQFRPGDEVDVTIKRNGKTK
;
A
#
# COMPACT_ATOMS: atom_id res chain seq x y z
N THR A 1 -31.56 -11.65 -3.02
CA THR A 1 -30.77 -12.81 -2.55
C THR A 1 -29.32 -12.37 -2.35
N SER A 2 -28.80 -12.54 -1.13
CA SER A 2 -27.42 -12.23 -0.81
C SER A 2 -26.55 -13.46 -1.14
N THR A 3 -25.37 -13.23 -1.75
CA THR A 3 -24.38 -14.27 -1.98
C THR A 3 -23.35 -14.21 -0.85
N VAL A 4 -23.04 -15.35 -0.26
CA VAL A 4 -21.97 -15.53 0.72
C VAL A 4 -20.97 -16.52 0.17
N THR A 5 -19.70 -16.17 0.25
CA THR A 5 -18.57 -17.04 -0.11
C THR A 5 -17.58 -17.08 1.04
N ALA A 6 -16.74 -18.10 1.10
CA ALA A 6 -15.73 -18.25 2.13
C ALA A 6 -14.39 -18.61 1.50
N GLY A 7 -13.31 -18.20 2.18
CA GLY A 7 -11.93 -18.45 1.78
C GLY A 7 -10.98 -18.01 2.86
N ILE A 8 -9.72 -17.85 2.50
CA ILE A 8 -8.65 -17.37 3.39
C ILE A 8 -8.05 -16.06 2.88
N VAL A 9 -7.32 -15.36 3.72
CA VAL A 9 -6.43 -14.28 3.30
C VAL A 9 -5.18 -14.91 2.67
N SER A 10 -5.02 -14.75 1.36
CA SER A 10 -3.91 -15.32 0.61
C SER A 10 -2.66 -14.42 0.63
N ALA A 11 -2.87 -13.10 0.69
CA ALA A 11 -1.79 -12.11 0.82
C ALA A 11 -2.33 -10.77 1.33
N LYS A 12 -1.41 -9.90 1.75
CA LYS A 12 -1.68 -8.50 2.12
C LYS A 12 -0.81 -7.58 1.28
N ALA A 13 -1.16 -6.30 1.23
CA ALA A 13 -0.41 -5.24 0.53
C ALA A 13 -0.15 -5.56 -0.96
N ARG A 14 -1.14 -6.18 -1.62
CA ARG A 14 -1.01 -6.49 -3.06
C ARG A 14 -1.28 -5.26 -3.90
N ASP A 15 -0.33 -4.99 -4.77
CA ASP A 15 -0.47 -4.07 -5.90
C ASP A 15 -0.91 -4.88 -7.13
N ILE A 16 -1.97 -4.44 -7.78
CA ILE A 16 -2.53 -5.10 -8.97
C ILE A 16 -2.62 -4.15 -10.15
N ASN A 17 -2.07 -2.93 -10.00
CA ASN A 17 -1.92 -1.92 -11.06
C ASN A 17 -3.24 -1.55 -11.77
N ILE A 18 -4.35 -1.54 -11.05
CA ILE A 18 -5.68 -1.18 -11.59
C ILE A 18 -5.88 0.33 -11.56
N LEU A 19 -5.54 0.98 -10.44
CA LEU A 19 -5.80 2.40 -10.25
C LEU A 19 -4.83 3.28 -11.06
N GLY A 20 -3.58 2.86 -11.20
CA GLY A 20 -2.58 3.58 -11.99
C GLY A 20 -2.91 3.66 -13.48
N ARG A 21 -3.68 2.70 -14.01
CA ARG A 21 -4.14 2.68 -15.40
C ARG A 21 -5.35 3.56 -15.68
N SER A 22 -6.21 3.78 -14.67
CA SER A 22 -7.51 4.43 -14.88
C SER A 22 -7.50 5.94 -14.67
N THR A 23 -6.57 6.47 -13.87
CA THR A 23 -6.59 7.88 -13.44
C THR A 23 -5.43 8.73 -13.95
N GLY A 24 -4.41 8.13 -14.55
CA GLY A 24 -3.17 8.84 -14.91
C GLY A 24 -2.33 9.31 -13.71
N GLU A 25 -2.82 9.08 -12.49
CA GLU A 25 -2.18 9.42 -11.22
C GLU A 25 -1.46 8.22 -10.60
N ALA A 26 -0.74 7.46 -11.41
CA ALA A 26 -0.06 6.22 -11.02
C ALA A 26 0.86 6.33 -9.79
N ARG A 27 1.27 7.56 -9.43
CA ARG A 27 2.20 7.81 -8.31
C ARG A 27 1.54 8.01 -6.95
N THR A 28 0.21 8.15 -6.89
CA THR A 28 -0.51 8.47 -5.65
C THR A 28 -1.64 7.48 -5.31
N ALA A 29 -1.90 6.51 -6.19
CA ALA A 29 -2.91 5.50 -5.94
C ALA A 29 -2.40 4.51 -4.88
N ILE A 30 -3.16 4.36 -3.79
CA ILE A 30 -2.87 3.37 -2.75
C ILE A 30 -3.43 2.02 -3.23
N GLU A 31 -2.56 1.17 -3.74
CA GLU A 31 -2.89 -0.21 -4.07
C GLU A 31 -2.28 -1.16 -3.02
N SER A 32 -2.93 -1.26 -1.86
CA SER A 32 -2.52 -2.13 -0.76
C SER A 32 -3.69 -3.06 -0.43
N PHE A 33 -4.02 -3.97 -1.36
CA PHE A 33 -5.18 -4.83 -1.23
C PHE A 33 -4.93 -6.06 -0.35
N ILE A 34 -6.01 -6.53 0.31
CA ILE A 34 -6.08 -7.89 0.83
C ILE A 34 -6.44 -8.80 -0.34
N GLN A 35 -5.61 -9.80 -0.60
CA GLN A 35 -5.93 -10.88 -1.54
C GLN A 35 -6.62 -12.01 -0.80
N THR A 36 -7.70 -12.55 -1.37
CA THR A 36 -8.43 -13.71 -0.85
C THR A 36 -8.78 -14.66 -1.99
N ASP A 37 -8.93 -15.94 -1.68
CA ASP A 37 -9.47 -16.95 -2.58
C ASP A 37 -10.99 -17.14 -2.42
N ALA A 38 -11.64 -16.38 -1.52
CA ALA A 38 -13.09 -16.30 -1.48
C ALA A 38 -13.63 -15.79 -2.81
N ALA A 39 -14.57 -16.52 -3.42
CA ALA A 39 -15.05 -16.21 -4.77
C ALA A 39 -15.79 -14.86 -4.81
N VAL A 40 -15.24 -13.89 -5.53
CA VAL A 40 -15.86 -12.60 -5.82
C VAL A 40 -16.14 -12.54 -7.33
N ASN A 41 -17.37 -12.22 -7.69
CA ASN A 41 -17.81 -12.04 -9.06
C ASN A 41 -18.47 -10.66 -9.22
N LYS A 42 -18.76 -10.29 -10.48
CA LYS A 42 -19.50 -9.07 -10.79
C LYS A 42 -20.81 -9.01 -9.98
N GLY A 43 -21.00 -7.92 -9.25
CA GLY A 43 -22.12 -7.71 -8.33
C GLY A 43 -21.73 -7.85 -6.85
N ASN A 44 -20.59 -8.46 -6.51
CA ASN A 44 -20.09 -8.55 -5.13
C ASN A 44 -19.21 -7.34 -4.74
N SER A 45 -18.80 -6.50 -5.68
CA SER A 45 -18.02 -5.27 -5.40
C SER A 45 -18.82 -4.33 -4.49
N GLY A 46 -18.15 -3.75 -3.49
CA GLY A 46 -18.77 -2.99 -2.41
C GLY A 46 -19.29 -3.85 -1.25
N GLY A 47 -19.33 -5.19 -1.40
CA GLY A 47 -19.68 -6.12 -0.34
C GLY A 47 -18.59 -6.23 0.72
N ALA A 48 -19.01 -6.56 1.94
CA ALA A 48 -18.11 -6.71 3.08
C ALA A 48 -17.27 -7.99 2.99
N LEU A 49 -15.96 -7.87 3.27
CA LEU A 49 -15.12 -9.00 3.66
C LEU A 49 -15.06 -9.00 5.19
N VAL A 50 -15.51 -10.08 5.80
CA VAL A 50 -15.56 -10.21 7.27
C VAL A 50 -14.73 -11.40 7.74
N ASN A 51 -14.24 -11.34 8.97
CA ASN A 51 -13.59 -12.49 9.60
C ASN A 51 -14.63 -13.43 10.24
N THR A 52 -14.15 -14.52 10.85
CA THR A 52 -15.01 -15.54 11.50
C THR A 52 -15.77 -15.02 12.73
N LYS A 53 -15.44 -13.82 13.23
CA LYS A 53 -16.16 -13.15 14.32
C LYS A 53 -17.25 -12.17 13.80
N GLY A 54 -17.35 -12.01 12.45
CA GLY A 54 -18.23 -11.03 11.84
C GLY A 54 -17.68 -9.60 11.80
N GLU A 55 -16.40 -9.40 12.16
CA GLU A 55 -15.76 -8.09 12.11
C GLU A 55 -15.38 -7.75 10.66
N LEU A 56 -15.65 -6.52 10.22
CA LEU A 56 -15.28 -6.03 8.89
C LEU A 56 -13.75 -5.94 8.78
N VAL A 57 -13.17 -6.62 7.81
CA VAL A 57 -11.73 -6.58 7.51
C VAL A 57 -11.41 -5.87 6.19
N GLY A 58 -12.39 -5.75 5.31
CA GLY A 58 -12.22 -5.05 4.04
C GLY A 58 -13.51 -4.92 3.24
N ILE A 59 -13.43 -4.20 2.13
CA ILE A 59 -14.49 -4.02 1.15
C ILE A 59 -14.05 -4.61 -0.19
N ASN A 60 -14.82 -5.53 -0.75
CA ASN A 60 -14.52 -6.17 -2.03
C ASN A 60 -14.48 -5.12 -3.15
N ALA A 61 -13.36 -5.05 -3.87
CA ALA A 61 -13.13 -4.03 -4.88
C ALA A 61 -12.92 -4.59 -6.28
N ALA A 62 -12.13 -5.65 -6.43
CA ALA A 62 -11.68 -6.13 -7.73
C ALA A 62 -11.45 -7.65 -7.74
N ILE A 63 -11.36 -8.18 -8.96
CA ILE A 63 -10.84 -9.51 -9.26
C ILE A 63 -9.70 -9.39 -10.27
N ALA A 64 -8.65 -10.19 -10.15
CA ALA A 64 -7.69 -10.37 -11.22
C ALA A 64 -8.26 -11.39 -12.20
N SER A 65 -8.76 -10.92 -13.34
CA SER A 65 -9.38 -11.80 -14.33
C SER A 65 -9.29 -11.21 -15.72
N ASN A 66 -8.85 -12.01 -16.67
CA ASN A 66 -8.89 -11.66 -18.10
C ASN A 66 -10.28 -11.85 -18.72
N THR A 67 -11.16 -12.62 -18.06
CA THR A 67 -12.50 -12.96 -18.55
C THR A 67 -13.63 -12.21 -17.87
N GLY A 68 -13.32 -11.45 -16.79
CA GLY A 68 -14.30 -10.78 -15.94
C GLY A 68 -14.99 -11.70 -14.93
N SER A 69 -14.57 -12.96 -14.85
CA SER A 69 -15.08 -13.96 -13.88
C SER A 69 -13.97 -14.32 -12.89
N TYR A 70 -14.36 -14.80 -11.71
CA TYR A 70 -13.45 -15.28 -10.69
C TYR A 70 -12.50 -16.38 -11.23
N THR A 71 -11.21 -16.20 -11.01
CA THR A 71 -10.14 -17.11 -11.44
C THR A 71 -9.19 -17.50 -10.30
N GLY A 72 -9.67 -17.45 -9.05
CA GLY A 72 -8.87 -17.80 -7.87
C GLY A 72 -8.30 -16.61 -7.11
N TYR A 73 -8.45 -15.38 -7.62
CA TYR A 73 -7.89 -14.17 -7.00
C TYR A 73 -8.94 -13.07 -6.89
N SER A 74 -9.24 -12.70 -5.66
CA SER A 74 -10.12 -11.57 -5.32
C SER A 74 -9.36 -10.58 -4.44
N PHE A 75 -9.74 -9.30 -4.52
CA PHE A 75 -9.07 -8.22 -3.83
C PHE A 75 -10.07 -7.34 -3.08
N ALA A 76 -9.74 -7.06 -1.83
CA ALA A 76 -10.51 -6.18 -0.97
C ALA A 76 -9.65 -5.01 -0.46
N ILE A 77 -10.24 -3.83 -0.37
CA ILE A 77 -9.62 -2.67 0.27
C ILE A 77 -9.64 -2.90 1.79
N PRO A 78 -8.48 -2.85 2.49
CA PRO A 78 -8.42 -3.01 3.94
C PRO A 78 -9.31 -2.00 4.68
N VAL A 79 -9.93 -2.42 5.77
CA VAL A 79 -10.89 -1.59 6.53
C VAL A 79 -10.26 -0.30 7.07
N ASN A 80 -9.00 -0.32 7.49
CA ASN A 80 -8.29 0.89 7.95
C ASN A 80 -8.16 1.95 6.85
N ILE A 81 -7.92 1.54 5.60
CA ILE A 81 -7.91 2.45 4.44
C ILE A 81 -9.33 2.96 4.15
N VAL A 82 -10.34 2.08 4.21
CA VAL A 82 -11.75 2.47 4.02
C VAL A 82 -12.16 3.50 5.06
N GLU A 83 -11.90 3.26 6.34
CA GLU A 83 -12.22 4.16 7.44
C GLU A 83 -11.60 5.54 7.26
N LYS A 84 -10.30 5.59 6.94
CA LYS A 84 -9.58 6.82 6.66
C LYS A 84 -10.20 7.60 5.50
N VAL A 85 -10.47 6.93 4.38
CA VAL A 85 -11.04 7.56 3.18
C VAL A 85 -12.44 8.10 3.46
N VAL A 86 -13.30 7.33 4.13
CA VAL A 86 -14.65 7.75 4.48
C VAL A 86 -14.64 8.96 5.42
N ASN A 87 -13.80 8.92 6.46
CA ASN A 87 -13.64 10.04 7.38
C ASN A 87 -13.14 11.31 6.69
N ASP A 88 -12.19 11.19 5.77
CA ASP A 88 -11.70 12.33 5.00
C ASP A 88 -12.80 12.92 4.11
N LEU A 89 -13.57 12.07 3.43
CA LEU A 89 -14.66 12.52 2.57
C LEU A 89 -15.76 13.23 3.37
N LEU A 90 -16.10 12.72 4.55
CA LEU A 90 -17.09 13.33 5.44
C LEU A 90 -16.61 14.68 6.01
N GLN A 91 -15.33 14.77 6.37
CA GLN A 91 -14.77 15.94 7.03
C GLN A 91 -14.31 17.03 6.05
N PHE A 92 -13.70 16.64 4.92
CA PHE A 92 -13.03 17.56 3.99
C PHE A 92 -13.63 17.57 2.59
N GLY A 93 -14.59 16.67 2.28
CA GLY A 93 -15.11 16.49 0.93
C GLY A 93 -14.12 15.89 -0.08
N ARG A 94 -12.91 15.57 0.36
CA ARG A 94 -11.84 14.99 -0.46
C ARG A 94 -10.89 14.16 0.39
N VAL A 95 -10.26 13.15 -0.21
CA VAL A 95 -9.26 12.32 0.49
C VAL A 95 -7.98 13.13 0.70
N GLN A 96 -7.50 13.15 1.94
CA GLN A 96 -6.20 13.71 2.33
C GLN A 96 -5.16 12.59 2.29
N ARG A 97 -4.03 12.80 1.64
CA ARG A 97 -2.95 11.80 1.57
C ARG A 97 -1.63 12.39 2.03
N GLY A 98 -0.96 11.69 2.94
CA GLY A 98 0.42 11.99 3.29
C GLY A 98 1.33 11.74 2.10
N TYR A 99 2.36 12.57 1.99
CA TYR A 99 3.39 12.46 0.97
C TYR A 99 4.72 12.90 1.55
N ILE A 100 5.72 12.06 1.50
CA ILE A 100 7.04 12.35 2.09
C ILE A 100 8.04 12.92 1.07
N GLY A 101 7.79 12.74 -0.22
CA GLY A 101 8.61 13.32 -1.28
C GLY A 101 9.84 12.50 -1.64
N VAL A 102 9.69 11.19 -1.75
CA VAL A 102 10.72 10.27 -2.22
C VAL A 102 10.32 9.59 -3.52
N THR A 103 11.29 9.33 -4.40
CA THR A 103 11.19 8.36 -5.48
C THR A 103 11.76 7.04 -4.96
N ILE A 104 11.03 5.96 -5.12
CA ILE A 104 11.33 4.66 -4.52
C ILE A 104 11.42 3.55 -5.56
N ARG A 105 12.23 2.54 -5.26
CA ARG A 105 12.32 1.29 -6.03
C ARG A 105 12.09 0.09 -5.11
N GLU A 106 11.45 -0.93 -5.69
CA GLU A 106 11.29 -2.23 -5.04
C GLU A 106 12.66 -2.89 -4.83
N MET A 107 12.90 -3.40 -3.60
CA MET A 107 14.10 -4.15 -3.30
C MET A 107 14.03 -5.52 -3.98
N ASN A 108 15.02 -5.83 -4.82
CA ASN A 108 15.17 -7.11 -5.49
C ASN A 108 16.64 -7.47 -5.64
N SER A 109 16.93 -8.69 -6.08
CA SER A 109 18.31 -9.18 -6.20
C SER A 109 19.18 -8.36 -7.16
N GLN A 110 18.60 -7.86 -8.25
CA GLN A 110 19.31 -7.03 -9.21
C GLN A 110 19.72 -5.69 -8.60
N LEU A 111 18.79 -5.00 -7.94
CA LEU A 111 19.07 -3.73 -7.25
C LEU A 111 20.08 -3.91 -6.12
N ALA A 112 19.99 -5.02 -5.39
CA ALA A 112 20.92 -5.32 -4.31
C ALA A 112 22.35 -5.54 -4.82
N GLU A 113 22.51 -6.16 -5.99
CA GLU A 113 23.79 -6.32 -6.65
C GLU A 113 24.34 -4.99 -7.22
N GLU A 114 23.45 -4.17 -7.85
CA GLU A 114 23.80 -2.85 -8.39
C GLU A 114 24.31 -1.89 -7.31
N GLU A 115 23.71 -1.93 -6.09
CA GLU A 115 23.94 -0.97 -5.00
C GLU A 115 24.76 -1.57 -3.83
N ASP A 116 25.32 -2.78 -3.98
CA ASP A 116 26.12 -3.50 -2.96
C ASP A 116 25.35 -3.66 -1.62
N ILE A 117 24.08 -4.08 -1.71
CA ILE A 117 23.20 -4.26 -0.58
C ILE A 117 23.16 -5.75 -0.18
N GLU A 118 23.61 -6.07 1.04
CA GLU A 118 23.69 -7.45 1.53
C GLU A 118 22.31 -8.11 1.80
N LYS A 119 21.29 -7.32 2.16
CA LYS A 119 20.00 -7.84 2.59
C LYS A 119 18.86 -7.26 1.78
N LEU A 120 17.99 -8.14 1.29
CA LEU A 120 16.74 -7.78 0.59
C LEU A 120 15.65 -7.42 1.62
N GLU A 121 15.74 -6.24 2.21
CA GLU A 121 14.77 -5.72 3.20
C GLU A 121 14.45 -4.26 2.91
N GLY A 122 13.23 -3.83 3.19
CA GLY A 122 12.84 -2.44 3.07
C GLY A 122 12.60 -1.98 1.63
N VAL A 123 12.54 -0.66 1.46
CA VAL A 123 12.28 0.03 0.21
C VAL A 123 13.41 1.00 -0.11
N TYR A 124 14.03 0.87 -1.28
CA TYR A 124 15.15 1.70 -1.69
C TYR A 124 14.71 3.10 -2.12
N VAL A 125 15.43 4.12 -1.64
CA VAL A 125 15.23 5.53 -2.02
C VAL A 125 16.10 5.86 -3.21
N GLU A 126 15.50 5.97 -4.39
CA GLU A 126 16.17 6.34 -5.64
C GLU A 126 16.37 7.86 -5.76
N GLY A 127 15.51 8.65 -5.10
CA GLY A 127 15.60 10.10 -5.11
C GLY A 127 14.77 10.76 -4.04
N VAL A 128 15.08 12.02 -3.76
CA VAL A 128 14.36 12.87 -2.82
C VAL A 128 13.99 14.16 -3.52
N GLN A 129 12.73 14.56 -3.38
CA GLN A 129 12.22 15.80 -3.98
C GLN A 129 12.68 17.01 -3.16
N GLU A 130 13.17 18.03 -3.84
CA GLU A 130 13.55 19.31 -3.24
C GLU A 130 12.38 19.98 -2.51
N GLY A 131 12.63 20.51 -1.33
CA GLY A 131 11.63 21.15 -0.47
C GLY A 131 10.69 20.18 0.27
N SER A 132 10.83 18.86 0.05
CA SER A 132 9.96 17.84 0.66
C SER A 132 10.23 17.63 2.16
N SER A 133 9.31 16.92 2.84
CA SER A 133 9.52 16.49 4.23
C SER A 133 10.66 15.48 4.35
N ALA A 134 10.84 14.59 3.37
CA ALA A 134 11.95 13.64 3.34
C ALA A 134 13.31 14.36 3.29
N GLU A 135 13.45 15.39 2.45
CA GLU A 135 14.67 16.19 2.40
C GLU A 135 14.96 16.89 3.72
N LYS A 136 13.94 17.53 4.32
CA LYS A 136 14.04 18.20 5.63
C LYS A 136 14.42 17.24 6.75
N ALA A 137 13.93 16.00 6.71
CA ALA A 137 14.30 14.93 7.63
C ALA A 137 15.69 14.35 7.35
N GLY A 138 16.34 14.74 6.25
CA GLY A 138 17.67 14.27 5.88
C GLY A 138 17.72 12.90 5.23
N ILE A 139 16.60 12.42 4.70
CA ILE A 139 16.54 11.23 3.83
C ILE A 139 17.28 11.56 2.53
N ARG A 140 18.01 10.58 1.94
CA ARG A 140 18.85 10.77 0.77
C ARG A 140 18.74 9.58 -0.17
N HIS A 141 19.19 9.78 -1.40
CA HIS A 141 19.46 8.68 -2.33
C HIS A 141 20.36 7.62 -1.67
N GLY A 142 20.06 6.36 -1.88
CA GLY A 142 20.77 5.22 -1.30
C GLY A 142 20.29 4.79 0.09
N ASP A 143 19.36 5.51 0.72
CA ASP A 143 18.73 5.05 1.94
C ASP A 143 17.76 3.88 1.67
N ILE A 144 17.61 3.01 2.64
CA ILE A 144 16.59 1.95 2.62
C ILE A 144 15.59 2.23 3.72
N ILE A 145 14.34 2.50 3.38
CA ILE A 145 13.26 2.69 4.36
C ILE A 145 12.85 1.32 4.90
N LEU A 146 12.97 1.13 6.20
CA LEU A 146 12.67 -0.12 6.89
C LEU A 146 11.31 -0.12 7.59
N SER A 147 10.88 1.05 8.10
CA SER A 147 9.58 1.18 8.78
C SER A 147 9.07 2.61 8.77
N VAL A 148 7.76 2.76 8.92
CA VAL A 148 7.05 4.03 9.15
C VAL A 148 6.22 3.86 10.42
N ASP A 149 6.41 4.70 11.44
CA ASP A 149 5.79 4.58 12.78
C ASP A 149 5.88 3.17 13.36
N GLY A 150 7.05 2.54 13.24
CA GLY A 150 7.30 1.18 13.70
C GLY A 150 6.68 0.07 12.84
N GLN A 151 5.86 0.40 11.84
CA GLN A 151 5.32 -0.57 10.89
C GLN A 151 6.38 -0.87 9.82
N LYS A 152 6.83 -2.13 9.79
CA LYS A 152 7.82 -2.57 8.78
C LYS A 152 7.26 -2.46 7.39
N VAL A 153 8.11 -2.05 6.45
CA VAL A 153 7.81 -2.02 5.02
C VAL A 153 8.83 -2.86 4.26
N ASN A 154 8.34 -3.74 3.39
CA ASN A 154 9.17 -4.61 2.55
C ASN A 154 8.80 -4.49 1.07
N SER A 155 7.83 -3.64 0.74
CA SER A 155 7.42 -3.35 -0.63
C SER A 155 7.06 -1.87 -0.79
N THR A 156 7.15 -1.38 -2.02
CA THR A 156 6.73 -0.03 -2.38
C THR A 156 5.23 0.19 -2.09
N SER A 157 4.40 -0.83 -2.31
CA SER A 157 2.96 -0.80 -2.03
C SER A 157 2.67 -0.68 -0.52
N GLU A 158 3.44 -1.36 0.34
CA GLU A 158 3.33 -1.21 1.80
C GLU A 158 3.70 0.21 2.23
N LEU A 159 4.83 0.74 1.73
CA LEU A 159 5.26 2.09 2.06
C LEU A 159 4.22 3.14 1.64
N ILE A 160 3.74 3.08 0.40
CA ILE A 160 2.70 3.98 -0.12
C ILE A 160 1.41 3.84 0.70
N GLY A 161 1.01 2.59 1.02
CA GLY A 161 -0.17 2.30 1.81
C GLY A 161 -0.10 2.86 3.23
N TYR A 162 1.04 2.76 3.90
CA TYR A 162 1.21 3.31 5.24
C TYR A 162 1.30 4.84 5.23
N VAL A 163 2.15 5.42 4.37
CA VAL A 163 2.27 6.88 4.25
C VAL A 163 0.95 7.53 3.86
N GLY A 164 0.18 6.89 2.97
CA GLY A 164 -1.12 7.37 2.51
C GLY A 164 -2.22 7.40 3.59
N GLN A 165 -2.01 6.74 4.74
CA GLN A 165 -2.94 6.81 5.89
C GLN A 165 -2.79 8.09 6.70
N PHE A 166 -1.64 8.76 6.61
CA PHE A 166 -1.42 10.06 7.24
C PHE A 166 -2.02 11.19 6.44
N ARG A 167 -2.16 12.35 7.07
CA ARG A 167 -2.65 13.59 6.46
C ARG A 167 -1.49 14.57 6.26
N PRO A 168 -1.62 15.52 5.34
CA PRO A 168 -0.67 16.63 5.24
C PRO A 168 -0.54 17.37 6.58
N GLY A 169 0.69 17.45 7.09
CA GLY A 169 0.99 18.07 8.40
C GLY A 169 1.15 17.09 9.56
N ASP A 170 0.79 15.81 9.37
CA ASP A 170 1.12 14.78 10.36
C ASP A 170 2.63 14.55 10.39
N GLU A 171 3.18 14.34 11.60
CA GLU A 171 4.57 13.91 11.81
C GLU A 171 4.61 12.39 11.87
N VAL A 172 5.60 11.78 11.23
CA VAL A 172 5.78 10.33 11.18
C VAL A 172 7.25 9.96 11.42
N ASP A 173 7.48 8.90 12.18
CA ASP A 173 8.82 8.35 12.39
C ASP A 173 9.19 7.41 11.24
N VAL A 174 10.28 7.71 10.53
CA VAL A 174 10.79 6.87 9.44
C VAL A 174 12.12 6.27 9.85
N THR A 175 12.17 4.95 9.99
CA THR A 175 13.42 4.24 10.23
C THR A 175 14.07 3.90 8.91
N ILE A 176 15.32 4.33 8.74
CA ILE A 176 16.11 4.06 7.54
C ILE A 176 17.38 3.26 7.86
N LYS A 177 17.91 2.59 6.86
CA LYS A 177 19.27 2.02 6.86
C LYS A 177 20.12 2.80 5.88
N ARG A 178 21.27 3.28 6.33
CA ARG A 178 22.25 4.03 5.54
C ARG A 178 23.64 3.50 5.82
N ASN A 179 24.37 3.06 4.80
CA ASN A 179 25.72 2.49 4.93
C ASN A 179 25.77 1.39 6.01
N GLY A 180 24.81 0.46 5.99
CA GLY A 180 24.70 -0.65 6.94
C GLY A 180 24.20 -0.29 8.34
N LYS A 181 23.98 1.00 8.67
CA LYS A 181 23.54 1.47 10.00
C LYS A 181 22.08 1.91 9.98
N THR A 182 21.31 1.44 10.96
CA THR A 182 19.92 1.88 11.19
C THR A 182 19.91 3.25 11.88
N LYS A 183 19.04 4.10 11.45
CA LYS A 183 18.81 5.45 11.98
C LYS A 183 17.31 5.70 12.12
#